data_6ffd33cc68bc7c57b4cb72302445ec5c
#
_entry.id   6ffd33cc68bc7c57b4cb72302445ec5c
#
_cell.length_a   1.000
_cell.length_b   1.000
_cell.length_c   1.000
_cell.angle_alpha   90.00
_cell.angle_beta   90.00
_cell.angle_gamma   90.00
#
_symmetry.space_group_name_H-M   'P 1'
#
loop_
_entity.id
_entity.type
_entity.pdbx_description
1 polymer ?
#
loop_
_entity_poly.entity_id
_entity_poly.type
_entity_poly.pdbx_seq_one_letter_code
_entity_poly.pdbx_strand_id
1 'polypeptide(L)'
;MADPRAHIVVHALTLAYGDRVVLTDLDFSVKRGQVFIVMGPSGCGKSTVLRNLIGLDEPAKGDVFYGDVNFTRAAAGEREAILRRVGVLYQSGALWSSMTLAENVGFPLEEYTDLTRDEIRDVASLKLALVGLEGFEDYYPAEISGGMQKRAGLARAIALDPEALLLDEPSAGLDPVSSRLLDDLILQLRDSLGATIVVVTHELASIFTIGDDSIFLDGETRTAIAGGSPKELLAHSTDARVRRFLTRGAEGDPGGRADG
;
A
#
# COMPACT_ATOMS: atom_id res chain seq x y z
N MET A 1 19.10 -4.31 17.61
CA MET A 1 19.01 -5.55 16.78
C MET A 1 17.68 -5.47 16.04
N ALA A 2 17.68 -5.63 14.73
CA ALA A 2 16.44 -5.68 13.96
C ALA A 2 15.56 -6.87 14.42
N ASP A 3 14.24 -6.71 14.43
CA ASP A 3 13.31 -7.82 14.71
C ASP A 3 13.51 -8.87 13.58
N PRO A 4 13.84 -10.13 13.90
CA PRO A 4 14.06 -11.16 12.88
C PRO A 4 12.80 -11.47 12.04
N ARG A 5 11.64 -10.96 12.45
CA ARG A 5 10.38 -11.06 11.71
C ARG A 5 10.15 -9.87 10.76
N ALA A 6 11.00 -8.84 10.79
CA ALA A 6 10.84 -7.69 9.92
C ALA A 6 11.04 -8.08 8.46
N HIS A 7 10.10 -7.69 7.59
CA HIS A 7 10.20 -7.88 6.14
C HIS A 7 10.70 -6.62 5.46
N ILE A 8 10.16 -5.46 5.87
CA ILE A 8 10.60 -4.15 5.36
C ILE A 8 11.03 -3.32 6.58
N VAL A 9 12.20 -2.71 6.52
CA VAL A 9 12.70 -1.81 7.55
C VAL A 9 13.07 -0.48 6.91
N VAL A 10 12.54 0.60 7.48
CA VAL A 10 12.87 1.97 7.10
C VAL A 10 13.64 2.58 8.25
N HIS A 11 14.81 3.12 7.94
CA HIS A 11 15.72 3.68 8.95
C HIS A 11 16.18 5.09 8.59
N ALA A 12 15.91 6.05 9.49
CA ALA A 12 16.27 7.46 9.39
C ALA A 12 15.96 8.08 8.01
N LEU A 13 14.83 7.67 7.39
CA LEU A 13 14.51 7.99 6.01
C LEU A 13 14.04 9.45 5.88
N THR A 14 14.72 10.23 5.04
CA THR A 14 14.34 11.60 4.70
C THR A 14 14.00 11.67 3.22
N LEU A 15 12.80 12.16 2.91
CA LEU A 15 12.25 12.25 1.58
C LEU A 15 12.16 13.70 1.12
N ALA A 16 12.69 14.02 -0.07
CA ALA A 16 12.69 15.37 -0.60
C ALA A 16 12.54 15.40 -2.13
N TYR A 17 12.00 16.49 -2.65
CA TYR A 17 12.01 16.82 -4.07
C TYR A 17 12.82 18.11 -4.27
N GLY A 18 14.04 17.97 -4.77
CA GLY A 18 15.02 19.06 -4.78
C GLY A 18 15.28 19.58 -3.36
N ASP A 19 15.14 20.89 -3.14
CA ASP A 19 15.34 21.52 -1.82
C ASP A 19 14.12 21.38 -0.88
N ARG A 20 12.99 20.85 -1.38
CA ARG A 20 11.77 20.71 -0.58
C ARG A 20 11.75 19.38 0.13
N VAL A 21 12.00 19.40 1.42
CA VAL A 21 11.84 18.24 2.30
C VAL A 21 10.34 17.97 2.50
N VAL A 22 9.93 16.71 2.25
CA VAL A 22 8.55 16.22 2.42
C VAL A 22 8.39 15.55 3.79
N LEU A 23 9.32 14.64 4.12
CA LEU A 23 9.34 13.89 5.38
C LEU A 23 10.77 13.75 5.87
N THR A 24 10.97 13.73 7.19
CA THR A 24 12.28 13.57 7.85
C THR A 24 12.25 12.47 8.88
N ASP A 25 13.39 11.81 9.02
CA ASP A 25 13.69 10.88 10.12
C ASP A 25 12.58 9.85 10.37
N LEU A 26 12.14 9.18 9.29
CA LEU A 26 11.17 8.11 9.40
C LEU A 26 11.88 6.82 9.82
N ASP A 27 11.39 6.23 10.89
CA ASP A 27 11.81 4.92 11.39
C ASP A 27 10.58 4.04 11.62
N PHE A 28 10.48 2.93 10.90
CA PHE A 28 9.45 1.93 11.13
C PHE A 28 9.86 0.57 10.55
N SER A 29 9.18 -0.48 10.99
CA SER A 29 9.37 -1.82 10.48
C SER A 29 8.03 -2.50 10.21
N VAL A 30 7.97 -3.26 9.11
CA VAL A 30 6.82 -4.05 8.71
C VAL A 30 7.15 -5.52 8.90
N LYS A 31 6.39 -6.25 9.69
CA LYS A 31 6.61 -7.68 9.93
C LYS A 31 6.06 -8.52 8.78
N ARG A 32 6.64 -9.70 8.58
CA ARG A 32 6.13 -10.65 7.57
C ARG A 32 4.69 -11.04 7.87
N GLY A 33 3.88 -11.08 6.82
CA GLY A 33 2.49 -11.54 6.88
C GLY A 33 1.53 -10.62 7.63
N GLN A 34 1.89 -9.35 7.88
CA GLN A 34 0.97 -8.37 8.48
C GLN A 34 0.48 -7.35 7.45
N VAL A 35 -0.65 -6.72 7.76
CA VAL A 35 -1.12 -5.50 7.09
C VAL A 35 -0.65 -4.29 7.88
N PHE A 36 0.28 -3.53 7.30
CA PHE A 36 0.83 -2.32 7.88
C PHE A 36 0.23 -1.07 7.21
N ILE A 37 -0.29 -0.15 8.00
CA ILE A 37 -0.95 1.06 7.50
C ILE A 37 -0.03 2.27 7.62
N VAL A 38 0.17 2.97 6.52
CA VAL A 38 0.74 4.32 6.50
C VAL A 38 -0.41 5.31 6.38
N MET A 39 -0.78 5.95 7.48
CA MET A 39 -1.93 6.84 7.55
C MET A 39 -1.55 8.30 7.85
N GLY A 40 -2.48 9.21 7.59
CA GLY A 40 -2.33 10.63 7.84
C GLY A 40 -3.16 11.47 6.87
N PRO A 41 -3.23 12.80 7.07
CA PRO A 41 -4.01 13.70 6.22
C PRO A 41 -3.53 13.70 4.77
N SER A 42 -4.39 14.18 3.86
CA SER A 42 -4.01 14.35 2.45
C SER A 42 -2.81 15.28 2.32
N GLY A 43 -1.85 14.89 1.47
CA GLY A 43 -0.65 15.70 1.21
C GLY A 43 0.46 15.57 2.27
N CYS A 44 0.35 14.75 3.33
CA CYS A 44 1.40 14.58 4.33
C CYS A 44 2.60 13.73 3.86
N GLY A 45 2.59 13.19 2.64
CA GLY A 45 3.74 12.44 2.09
C GLY A 45 3.57 10.92 2.02
N LYS A 46 2.38 10.37 2.26
CA LYS A 46 2.11 8.92 2.24
C LYS A 46 2.56 8.23 0.93
N SER A 47 2.09 8.73 -0.21
CA SER A 47 2.47 8.17 -1.52
C SER A 47 3.97 8.38 -1.82
N THR A 48 4.61 9.41 -1.25
CA THR A 48 6.06 9.59 -1.35
C THR A 48 6.81 8.49 -0.61
N VAL A 49 6.33 8.07 0.57
CA VAL A 49 6.88 6.89 1.26
C VAL A 49 6.77 5.66 0.38
N LEU A 50 5.58 5.37 -0.16
CA LEU A 50 5.37 4.20 -1.03
C LEU A 50 6.29 4.24 -2.26
N ARG A 51 6.42 5.39 -2.94
CA ARG A 51 7.31 5.56 -4.10
C ARG A 51 8.78 5.27 -3.78
N ASN A 52 9.23 5.61 -2.57
CA ASN A 52 10.57 5.25 -2.11
C ASN A 52 10.71 3.76 -1.80
N LEU A 53 9.70 3.13 -1.20
CA LEU A 53 9.71 1.68 -0.94
C LEU A 53 9.83 0.87 -2.24
N ILE A 54 9.25 1.33 -3.35
CA ILE A 54 9.34 0.65 -4.66
C ILE A 54 10.48 1.19 -5.56
N GLY A 55 11.30 2.10 -5.04
CA GLY A 55 12.47 2.61 -5.75
C GLY A 55 12.17 3.54 -6.93
N LEU A 56 10.96 4.12 -7.01
CA LEU A 56 10.63 5.15 -8.01
C LEU A 56 11.27 6.49 -7.68
N ASP A 57 11.46 6.79 -6.40
CA ASP A 57 12.16 7.97 -5.93
C ASP A 57 13.31 7.53 -5.02
N GLU A 58 14.44 8.22 -5.07
CA GLU A 58 15.56 8.00 -4.16
C GLU A 58 15.40 8.87 -2.92
N PRO A 59 15.65 8.34 -1.70
CA PRO A 59 15.61 9.14 -0.50
C PRO A 59 16.78 10.13 -0.45
N ALA A 60 16.55 11.29 0.15
CA ALA A 60 17.62 12.27 0.39
C ALA A 60 18.61 11.77 1.48
N LYS A 61 18.11 10.98 2.46
CA LYS A 61 18.90 10.32 3.51
C LYS A 61 18.18 9.07 3.99
N GLY A 62 18.94 8.21 4.67
CA GLY A 62 18.43 7.01 5.29
C GLY A 62 18.38 5.83 4.33
N ASP A 63 17.84 4.74 4.80
CA ASP A 63 17.89 3.46 4.12
C ASP A 63 16.56 2.70 4.23
N VAL A 64 16.23 1.96 3.18
CA VAL A 64 15.15 0.97 3.13
C VAL A 64 15.78 -0.41 3.00
N PHE A 65 15.31 -1.36 3.79
CA PHE A 65 15.76 -2.74 3.74
C PHE A 65 14.58 -3.68 3.42
N TYR A 66 14.83 -4.68 2.60
CA TYR A 66 13.97 -5.83 2.39
C TYR A 66 14.69 -7.07 2.94
N GLY A 67 14.22 -7.59 4.07
CA GLY A 67 14.97 -8.57 4.86
C GLY A 67 16.34 -8.01 5.24
N ASP A 68 17.41 -8.72 4.87
CA ASP A 68 18.79 -8.31 5.18
C ASP A 68 19.43 -7.43 4.09
N VAL A 69 18.73 -7.17 2.96
CA VAL A 69 19.27 -6.41 1.85
C VAL A 69 18.94 -4.93 1.98
N ASN A 70 19.97 -4.07 1.97
CA ASN A 70 19.78 -2.61 1.88
C ASN A 70 19.36 -2.24 0.46
N PHE A 71 18.05 -2.09 0.24
CA PHE A 71 17.47 -1.78 -1.05
C PHE A 71 17.92 -0.42 -1.60
N THR A 72 18.08 0.57 -0.73
CA THR A 72 18.51 1.92 -1.14
C THR A 72 19.90 1.90 -1.78
N ARG A 73 20.80 1.03 -1.29
CA ARG A 73 22.21 0.97 -1.73
C ARG A 73 22.52 -0.22 -2.63
N ALA A 74 21.52 -1.09 -2.85
CA ALA A 74 21.68 -2.28 -3.67
C ALA A 74 21.99 -1.94 -5.13
N ALA A 75 22.76 -2.79 -5.79
CA ALA A 75 23.01 -2.70 -7.23
C ALA A 75 21.70 -2.92 -8.02
N ALA A 76 21.64 -2.41 -9.26
CA ALA A 76 20.42 -2.45 -10.08
C ALA A 76 19.81 -3.87 -10.19
N GLY A 77 20.62 -4.89 -10.42
CA GLY A 77 20.13 -6.28 -10.51
C GLY A 77 19.60 -6.85 -9.19
N GLU A 78 20.15 -6.42 -8.04
CA GLU A 78 19.68 -6.79 -6.71
C GLU A 78 18.35 -6.10 -6.38
N ARG A 79 18.23 -4.81 -6.73
CA ARG A 79 16.97 -4.04 -6.61
C ARG A 79 15.89 -4.67 -7.48
N GLU A 80 16.19 -5.02 -8.72
CA GLU A 80 15.25 -5.68 -9.63
C GLU A 80 14.78 -7.03 -9.08
N ALA A 81 15.68 -7.86 -8.55
CA ALA A 81 15.34 -9.15 -7.94
C ALA A 81 14.39 -8.98 -6.73
N ILE A 82 14.53 -7.89 -5.95
CA ILE A 82 13.61 -7.56 -4.87
C ILE A 82 12.25 -7.13 -5.46
N LEU A 83 12.25 -6.22 -6.43
CA LEU A 83 11.02 -5.65 -7.01
C LEU A 83 10.15 -6.70 -7.72
N ARG A 84 10.74 -7.76 -8.28
CA ARG A 84 9.98 -8.90 -8.83
C ARG A 84 9.13 -9.63 -7.78
N ARG A 85 9.48 -9.49 -6.50
CA ARG A 85 8.76 -10.07 -5.35
C ARG A 85 7.86 -9.05 -4.65
N VAL A 86 7.68 -7.87 -5.23
CA VAL A 86 6.85 -6.79 -4.70
C VAL A 86 5.76 -6.45 -5.72
N GLY A 87 4.52 -6.68 -5.35
CA GLY A 87 3.37 -6.24 -6.14
C GLY A 87 2.93 -4.84 -5.76
N VAL A 88 2.50 -4.04 -6.74
CA VAL A 88 2.08 -2.65 -6.49
C VAL A 88 0.70 -2.39 -7.08
N LEU A 89 -0.20 -1.83 -6.26
CA LEU A 89 -1.48 -1.27 -6.70
C LEU A 89 -1.44 0.25 -6.51
N TYR A 90 -1.51 0.98 -7.61
CA TYR A 90 -1.63 2.44 -7.61
C TYR A 90 -3.09 2.89 -7.45
N GLN A 91 -3.29 4.11 -6.98
CA GLN A 91 -4.59 4.69 -6.63
C GLN A 91 -5.66 4.53 -7.71
N SER A 92 -5.32 4.66 -8.99
CA SER A 92 -6.24 4.51 -10.13
C SER A 92 -6.28 3.09 -10.72
N GLY A 93 -5.63 2.10 -10.09
CA GLY A 93 -5.40 0.76 -10.67
C GLY A 93 -4.30 0.75 -11.73
N ALA A 94 -4.05 1.88 -12.39
CA ALA A 94 -3.02 2.08 -13.43
C ALA A 94 -3.01 0.99 -14.53
N LEU A 95 -4.19 0.53 -14.95
CA LEU A 95 -4.33 -0.43 -16.04
C LEU A 95 -4.02 0.25 -17.38
N TRP A 96 -3.40 -0.50 -18.28
CA TRP A 96 -3.21 -0.09 -19.66
C TRP A 96 -4.55 -0.12 -20.40
N SER A 97 -5.03 1.04 -20.85
CA SER A 97 -6.36 1.19 -21.48
C SER A 97 -6.49 0.48 -22.82
N SER A 98 -5.38 0.20 -23.50
CA SER A 98 -5.30 -0.51 -24.77
C SER A 98 -5.18 -2.02 -24.65
N MET A 99 -5.12 -2.54 -23.42
CA MET A 99 -5.01 -3.96 -23.10
C MET A 99 -6.29 -4.45 -22.42
N THR A 100 -6.68 -5.69 -22.70
CA THR A 100 -7.72 -6.39 -21.95
C THR A 100 -7.31 -6.61 -20.49
N LEU A 101 -8.21 -7.08 -19.64
CA LEU A 101 -7.86 -7.40 -18.24
C LEU A 101 -6.86 -8.56 -18.18
N ALA A 102 -7.04 -9.60 -18.99
CA ALA A 102 -6.07 -10.71 -19.06
C ALA A 102 -4.69 -10.25 -19.51
N GLU A 103 -4.60 -9.39 -20.53
CA GLU A 103 -3.34 -8.81 -20.99
C GLU A 103 -2.69 -7.93 -19.94
N ASN A 104 -3.47 -7.11 -19.22
CA ASN A 104 -2.95 -6.30 -18.11
C ASN A 104 -2.34 -7.17 -16.99
N VAL A 105 -3.01 -8.25 -16.62
CA VAL A 105 -2.54 -9.18 -15.57
C VAL A 105 -1.39 -10.03 -16.09
N GLY A 106 -1.41 -10.42 -17.36
CA GLY A 106 -0.36 -11.21 -18.02
C GLY A 106 0.94 -10.45 -18.24
N PHE A 107 0.90 -9.11 -18.37
CA PHE A 107 2.06 -8.30 -18.70
C PHE A 107 3.29 -8.54 -17.80
N PRO A 108 3.19 -8.59 -16.46
CA PRO A 108 4.33 -8.95 -15.62
C PRO A 108 4.85 -10.38 -15.86
N LEU A 109 3.97 -11.31 -16.23
CA LEU A 109 4.37 -12.69 -16.54
C LEU A 109 5.15 -12.78 -17.86
N GLU A 110 4.76 -12.01 -18.88
CA GLU A 110 5.50 -11.90 -20.16
C GLU A 110 6.91 -11.37 -19.94
N GLU A 111 7.09 -10.38 -19.06
CA GLU A 111 8.38 -9.72 -18.82
C GLU A 111 9.34 -10.54 -17.93
N TYR A 112 8.80 -11.36 -17.00
CA TYR A 112 9.62 -11.94 -15.95
C TYR A 112 9.57 -13.47 -15.87
N THR A 113 8.90 -14.16 -16.81
CA THR A 113 8.82 -15.62 -16.84
C THR A 113 9.03 -16.17 -18.26
N ASP A 114 9.31 -17.45 -18.36
CA ASP A 114 9.42 -18.19 -19.63
C ASP A 114 8.10 -18.88 -20.01
N LEU A 115 6.97 -18.47 -19.45
CA LEU A 115 5.65 -19.04 -19.74
C LEU A 115 5.23 -18.75 -21.18
N THR A 116 4.58 -19.72 -21.82
CA THR A 116 3.92 -19.53 -23.11
C THR A 116 2.71 -18.59 -22.98
N ARG A 117 2.24 -18.04 -24.11
CA ARG A 117 1.05 -17.17 -24.13
C ARG A 117 -0.19 -17.84 -23.55
N ASP A 118 -0.39 -19.11 -23.81
CA ASP A 118 -1.54 -19.87 -23.29
C ASP A 118 -1.42 -20.04 -21.78
N GLU A 119 -0.24 -20.39 -21.24
CA GLU A 119 0.00 -20.47 -19.81
C GLU A 119 -0.15 -19.12 -19.12
N ILE A 120 0.34 -18.02 -19.71
CA ILE A 120 0.15 -16.66 -19.19
C ILE A 120 -1.34 -16.32 -19.11
N ARG A 121 -2.13 -16.66 -20.13
CA ARG A 121 -3.57 -16.43 -20.13
C ARG A 121 -4.27 -17.24 -19.04
N ASP A 122 -3.88 -18.50 -18.84
CA ASP A 122 -4.43 -19.35 -17.78
C ASP A 122 -4.14 -18.77 -16.39
N VAL A 123 -2.88 -18.35 -16.16
CA VAL A 123 -2.49 -17.69 -14.89
C VAL A 123 -3.25 -16.37 -14.71
N ALA A 124 -3.36 -15.54 -15.74
CA ALA A 124 -4.08 -14.29 -15.69
C ALA A 124 -5.57 -14.50 -15.36
N SER A 125 -6.22 -15.49 -15.97
CA SER A 125 -7.61 -15.88 -15.67
C SER A 125 -7.77 -16.33 -14.23
N LEU A 126 -6.83 -17.14 -13.71
CA LEU A 126 -6.82 -17.55 -12.30
C LEU A 126 -6.71 -16.33 -11.37
N LYS A 127 -5.79 -15.38 -11.66
CA LYS A 127 -5.62 -14.17 -10.83
C LYS A 127 -6.86 -13.25 -10.90
N LEU A 128 -7.51 -13.15 -12.04
CA LEU A 128 -8.78 -12.44 -12.18
C LEU A 128 -9.90 -13.11 -11.40
N ALA A 129 -10.00 -14.44 -11.43
CA ALA A 129 -10.96 -15.20 -10.62
C ALA A 129 -10.75 -14.99 -9.12
N LEU A 130 -9.49 -14.96 -8.64
CA LEU A 130 -9.15 -14.70 -7.23
C LEU A 130 -9.65 -13.33 -6.73
N VAL A 131 -9.74 -12.34 -7.62
CA VAL A 131 -10.28 -11.01 -7.28
C VAL A 131 -11.76 -10.85 -7.64
N GLY A 132 -12.46 -11.95 -7.97
CA GLY A 132 -13.88 -11.96 -8.34
C GLY A 132 -14.18 -11.30 -9.68
N LEU A 133 -13.30 -11.49 -10.66
CA LEU A 133 -13.44 -11.02 -12.05
C LEU A 133 -13.36 -12.18 -13.06
N GLU A 134 -13.80 -13.38 -12.68
CA GLU A 134 -13.99 -14.52 -13.58
C GLU A 134 -14.96 -14.15 -14.71
N GLY A 135 -14.60 -14.45 -15.96
CA GLY A 135 -15.39 -14.12 -17.14
C GLY A 135 -15.23 -12.70 -17.68
N PHE A 136 -14.34 -11.88 -17.06
CA PHE A 136 -14.03 -10.52 -17.52
C PHE A 136 -12.66 -10.41 -18.23
N GLU A 137 -12.04 -11.54 -18.58
CA GLU A 137 -10.68 -11.61 -19.14
C GLU A 137 -10.50 -10.74 -20.40
N ASP A 138 -11.49 -10.72 -21.27
CA ASP A 138 -11.46 -10.05 -22.57
C ASP A 138 -12.04 -8.62 -22.54
N TYR A 139 -12.46 -8.13 -21.36
CA TYR A 139 -12.93 -6.76 -21.20
C TYR A 139 -11.76 -5.77 -21.10
N TYR A 140 -11.98 -4.57 -21.64
CA TYR A 140 -11.07 -3.44 -21.48
C TYR A 140 -11.39 -2.66 -20.20
N PRO A 141 -10.41 -1.94 -19.63
CA PRO A 141 -10.63 -1.13 -18.42
C PRO A 141 -11.79 -0.14 -18.53
N ALA A 142 -12.05 0.42 -19.72
CA ALA A 142 -13.14 1.36 -19.95
C ALA A 142 -14.55 0.74 -19.88
N GLU A 143 -14.66 -0.58 -19.95
CA GLU A 143 -15.94 -1.32 -19.98
C GLU A 143 -16.41 -1.77 -18.60
N ILE A 144 -15.59 -1.55 -17.56
CA ILE A 144 -15.83 -2.04 -16.21
C ILE A 144 -15.88 -0.89 -15.19
N SER A 145 -16.49 -1.13 -14.02
CA SER A 145 -16.58 -0.14 -12.95
C SER A 145 -15.23 0.18 -12.33
N GLY A 146 -15.11 1.35 -11.66
CA GLY A 146 -13.86 1.74 -10.96
C GLY A 146 -13.44 0.71 -9.90
N GLY A 147 -14.39 0.09 -9.18
CA GLY A 147 -14.09 -0.98 -8.23
C GLY A 147 -13.56 -2.24 -8.93
N MET A 148 -14.08 -2.60 -10.10
CA MET A 148 -13.54 -3.69 -10.90
C MET A 148 -12.14 -3.37 -11.42
N GLN A 149 -11.89 -2.11 -11.86
CA GLN A 149 -10.54 -1.68 -12.28
C GLN A 149 -9.50 -1.83 -11.16
N LYS A 150 -9.85 -1.47 -9.93
CA LYS A 150 -8.96 -1.64 -8.77
C LYS A 150 -8.70 -3.12 -8.48
N ARG A 151 -9.72 -3.98 -8.54
CA ARG A 151 -9.55 -5.42 -8.39
C ARG A 151 -8.69 -6.02 -9.50
N ALA A 152 -8.86 -5.60 -10.74
CA ALA A 152 -7.99 -6.01 -11.85
C ALA A 152 -6.54 -5.52 -11.67
N GLY A 153 -6.35 -4.28 -11.17
CA GLY A 153 -5.03 -3.78 -10.78
C GLY A 153 -4.38 -4.60 -9.67
N LEU A 154 -5.20 -5.08 -8.72
CA LEU A 154 -4.73 -5.98 -7.66
C LEU A 154 -4.38 -7.37 -8.22
N ALA A 155 -5.18 -7.92 -9.17
CA ALA A 155 -4.86 -9.16 -9.87
C ALA A 155 -3.50 -9.07 -10.58
N ARG A 156 -3.22 -7.94 -11.25
CA ARG A 156 -1.91 -7.68 -11.85
C ARG A 156 -0.80 -7.60 -10.79
N ALA A 157 -1.06 -6.93 -9.67
CA ALA A 157 -0.07 -6.82 -8.59
C ALA A 157 0.31 -8.18 -7.99
N ILE A 158 -0.60 -9.17 -8.01
CA ILE A 158 -0.34 -10.53 -7.51
C ILE A 158 0.04 -11.53 -8.63
N ALA A 159 0.27 -11.09 -9.86
CA ALA A 159 0.54 -11.99 -10.99
C ALA A 159 1.77 -12.88 -10.77
N LEU A 160 2.83 -12.33 -10.17
CA LEU A 160 4.09 -13.02 -9.88
C LEU A 160 4.15 -13.65 -8.46
N ASP A 161 3.03 -13.82 -7.77
CA ASP A 161 2.98 -14.34 -6.39
C ASP A 161 3.96 -13.61 -5.43
N PRO A 162 3.82 -12.28 -5.29
CA PRO A 162 4.79 -11.47 -4.55
C PRO A 162 4.79 -11.77 -3.05
N GLU A 163 5.97 -11.61 -2.41
CA GLU A 163 6.11 -11.70 -0.95
C GLU A 163 5.56 -10.46 -0.23
N ALA A 164 5.53 -9.32 -0.92
CA ALA A 164 4.99 -8.07 -0.40
C ALA A 164 4.06 -7.38 -1.40
N LEU A 165 3.00 -6.75 -0.89
CA LEU A 165 2.06 -5.91 -1.66
C LEU A 165 2.09 -4.49 -1.10
N LEU A 166 2.27 -3.50 -1.97
CA LEU A 166 2.21 -2.09 -1.63
C LEU A 166 1.02 -1.44 -2.34
N LEU A 167 0.06 -0.95 -1.56
CA LEU A 167 -1.23 -0.48 -2.04
C LEU A 167 -1.38 1.02 -1.75
N ASP A 168 -1.53 1.84 -2.80
CA ASP A 168 -1.73 3.29 -2.67
C ASP A 168 -3.21 3.62 -2.79
N GLU A 169 -3.84 4.03 -1.67
CA GLU A 169 -5.25 4.44 -1.59
C GLU A 169 -6.21 3.43 -2.27
N PRO A 170 -6.16 2.13 -1.92
CA PRO A 170 -6.86 1.09 -2.67
C PRO A 170 -8.38 1.29 -2.70
N SER A 171 -9.00 1.76 -1.63
CA SER A 171 -10.43 1.97 -1.50
C SER A 171 -10.91 3.38 -1.87
N ALA A 172 -9.99 4.33 -2.16
CA ALA A 172 -10.36 5.72 -2.46
C ALA A 172 -11.30 5.83 -3.67
N GLY A 173 -12.40 6.57 -3.50
CA GLY A 173 -13.39 6.79 -4.55
C GLY A 173 -14.33 5.62 -4.81
N LEU A 174 -14.28 4.55 -4.02
CA LEU A 174 -15.24 3.45 -4.07
C LEU A 174 -16.45 3.74 -3.18
N ASP A 175 -17.58 3.15 -3.54
CA ASP A 175 -18.71 3.08 -2.64
C ASP A 175 -18.41 2.17 -1.42
N PRO A 176 -19.16 2.29 -0.30
CA PRO A 176 -18.85 1.53 0.92
C PRO A 176 -18.88 0.02 0.75
N VAL A 177 -19.72 -0.52 -0.16
CA VAL A 177 -19.80 -1.96 -0.40
C VAL A 177 -18.56 -2.45 -1.16
N SER A 178 -18.21 -1.74 -2.23
CA SER A 178 -17.00 -2.06 -3.02
C SER A 178 -15.72 -1.91 -2.21
N SER A 179 -15.65 -0.90 -1.32
CA SER A 179 -14.52 -0.71 -0.40
C SER A 179 -14.37 -1.91 0.53
N ARG A 180 -15.48 -2.36 1.14
CA ARG A 180 -15.45 -3.51 2.03
C ARG A 180 -15.05 -4.81 1.33
N LEU A 181 -15.57 -5.04 0.12
CA LEU A 181 -15.16 -6.20 -0.68
C LEU A 181 -13.66 -6.19 -0.98
N LEU A 182 -13.09 -5.01 -1.22
CA LEU A 182 -11.65 -4.88 -1.45
C LEU A 182 -10.84 -5.12 -0.16
N ASP A 183 -11.31 -4.62 0.98
CA ASP A 183 -10.69 -4.88 2.29
C ASP A 183 -10.70 -6.39 2.63
N ASP A 184 -11.83 -7.07 2.43
CA ASP A 184 -11.95 -8.51 2.63
C ASP A 184 -10.99 -9.29 1.70
N LEU A 185 -10.85 -8.85 0.45
CA LEU A 185 -9.91 -9.43 -0.51
C LEU A 185 -8.45 -9.23 -0.09
N ILE A 186 -8.08 -8.04 0.42
CA ILE A 186 -6.73 -7.78 0.95
C ILE A 186 -6.42 -8.74 2.09
N LEU A 187 -7.34 -8.96 3.02
CA LEU A 187 -7.18 -9.93 4.11
C LEU A 187 -7.04 -11.37 3.60
N GLN A 188 -7.86 -11.77 2.62
CA GLN A 188 -7.77 -13.09 2.00
C GLN A 188 -6.40 -13.32 1.33
N LEU A 189 -5.87 -12.32 0.62
CA LEU A 189 -4.54 -12.40 0.00
C LEU A 189 -3.43 -12.52 1.05
N ARG A 190 -3.51 -11.73 2.15
CA ARG A 190 -2.58 -11.88 3.29
C ARG A 190 -2.60 -13.32 3.82
N ASP A 191 -3.78 -13.84 4.11
CA ASP A 191 -3.94 -15.12 4.80
C ASP A 191 -3.62 -16.32 3.88
N SER A 192 -3.94 -16.23 2.59
CA SER A 192 -3.72 -17.33 1.63
C SER A 192 -2.31 -17.36 1.05
N LEU A 193 -1.71 -16.19 0.79
CA LEU A 193 -0.37 -16.09 0.22
C LEU A 193 0.72 -15.88 1.28
N GLY A 194 0.35 -15.57 2.52
CA GLY A 194 1.30 -15.15 3.55
C GLY A 194 1.98 -13.82 3.22
N ALA A 195 1.39 -13.02 2.33
CA ALA A 195 1.97 -11.78 1.84
C ALA A 195 2.03 -10.71 2.94
N THR A 196 3.12 -9.95 2.96
CA THR A 196 3.23 -8.73 3.77
C THR A 196 2.59 -7.58 3.00
N ILE A 197 1.67 -6.84 3.62
CA ILE A 197 0.91 -5.81 2.91
C ILE A 197 1.17 -4.44 3.55
N VAL A 198 1.55 -3.46 2.75
CA VAL A 198 1.64 -2.05 3.15
C VAL A 198 0.53 -1.28 2.45
N VAL A 199 -0.34 -0.65 3.20
CA VAL A 199 -1.45 0.15 2.68
C VAL A 199 -1.25 1.60 3.04
N VAL A 200 -1.17 2.45 2.04
CA VAL A 200 -1.23 3.89 2.20
C VAL A 200 -2.68 4.31 2.09
N THR A 201 -3.26 4.87 3.15
CA THR A 201 -4.66 5.31 3.11
C THR A 201 -5.00 6.35 4.18
N HIS A 202 -6.10 7.06 3.96
CA HIS A 202 -6.75 7.94 4.95
C HIS A 202 -8.20 7.49 5.26
N GLU A 203 -8.64 6.35 4.69
CA GLU A 203 -9.98 5.80 4.89
C GLU A 203 -10.07 5.02 6.21
N LEU A 204 -10.74 5.61 7.21
CA LEU A 204 -10.81 5.04 8.56
C LEU A 204 -11.45 3.65 8.61
N ALA A 205 -12.47 3.41 7.78
CA ALA A 205 -13.13 2.12 7.73
C ALA A 205 -12.12 1.00 7.40
N SER A 206 -11.31 1.19 6.35
CA SER A 206 -10.25 0.25 5.96
C SER A 206 -9.16 0.17 7.03
N ILE A 207 -8.68 1.32 7.56
CA ILE A 207 -7.64 1.36 8.61
C ILE A 207 -8.00 0.45 9.79
N PHE A 208 -9.24 0.55 10.30
CA PHE A 208 -9.68 -0.25 11.44
C PHE A 208 -10.06 -1.69 11.10
N THR A 209 -10.41 -1.96 9.84
CA THR A 209 -10.81 -3.31 9.39
C THR A 209 -9.60 -4.18 9.13
N ILE A 210 -8.59 -3.66 8.39
CA ILE A 210 -7.49 -4.48 7.90
C ILE A 210 -6.16 -4.23 8.61
N GLY A 211 -5.96 -3.09 9.31
CA GLY A 211 -4.67 -2.70 9.87
C GLY A 211 -4.29 -3.50 11.13
N ASP A 212 -3.17 -4.23 11.06
CA ASP A 212 -2.57 -4.89 12.21
C ASP A 212 -1.67 -3.93 12.99
N ASP A 213 -0.90 -3.09 12.28
CA ASP A 213 0.02 -2.10 12.82
C ASP A 213 0.06 -0.88 11.90
N SER A 214 0.58 0.25 12.37
CA SER A 214 0.54 1.48 11.58
C SER A 214 1.56 2.53 12.03
N ILE A 215 1.78 3.52 11.13
CA ILE A 215 2.36 4.82 11.48
C ILE A 215 1.40 5.93 11.06
N PHE A 216 1.40 7.02 11.86
CA PHE A 216 0.70 8.25 11.53
C PHE A 216 1.69 9.33 11.10
N LEU A 217 1.59 9.75 9.84
CA LEU A 217 2.39 10.83 9.28
C LEU A 217 1.71 12.18 9.49
N ASP A 218 2.47 13.14 10.01
CA ASP A 218 2.00 14.50 10.21
C ASP A 218 2.68 15.47 9.22
N GLY A 219 1.84 16.23 8.50
CA GLY A 219 2.33 17.17 7.48
C GLY A 219 2.97 18.43 8.05
N GLU A 220 2.68 18.81 9.30
CA GLU A 220 3.26 20.00 9.95
C GLU A 220 4.68 19.71 10.44
N THR A 221 4.85 18.63 11.18
CA THR A 221 6.16 18.19 11.69
C THR A 221 6.96 17.43 10.65
N ARG A 222 6.33 17.00 9.56
CA ARG A 222 6.93 16.25 8.45
C ARG A 222 7.64 14.97 8.90
N THR A 223 7.04 14.26 9.85
CA THR A 223 7.56 13.00 10.35
C THR A 223 6.43 12.09 10.83
N ALA A 224 6.77 10.87 11.25
CA ALA A 224 5.85 10.00 11.95
C ALA A 224 5.75 10.43 13.42
N ILE A 225 4.54 10.73 13.90
CA ILE A 225 4.31 11.18 15.28
C ILE A 225 3.66 10.13 16.17
N ALA A 226 3.18 9.04 15.59
CA ALA A 226 2.63 7.90 16.33
C ALA A 226 2.82 6.62 15.51
N GLY A 227 2.91 5.50 16.21
CA GLY A 227 2.96 4.14 15.64
C GLY A 227 2.31 3.15 16.56
N GLY A 228 1.83 2.03 16.02
CA GLY A 228 1.14 0.96 16.72
C GLY A 228 -0.16 0.54 16.04
N SER A 229 -0.87 -0.41 16.63
CA SER A 229 -2.17 -0.84 16.12
C SER A 229 -3.16 0.34 16.04
N PRO A 230 -3.89 0.51 14.91
CA PRO A 230 -4.87 1.60 14.80
C PRO A 230 -5.88 1.67 15.94
N LYS A 231 -6.29 0.50 16.48
CA LYS A 231 -7.24 0.41 17.60
C LYS A 231 -6.62 0.90 18.91
N GLU A 232 -5.35 0.57 19.15
CA GLU A 232 -4.61 1.07 20.32
C GLU A 232 -4.34 2.57 20.22
N LEU A 233 -4.01 3.08 19.02
CA LEU A 233 -3.84 4.50 18.79
C LEU A 233 -5.14 5.28 19.04
N LEU A 234 -6.29 4.75 18.60
CA LEU A 234 -7.60 5.34 18.91
C LEU A 234 -7.88 5.39 20.41
N ALA A 235 -7.56 4.30 21.13
CA ALA A 235 -7.87 4.18 22.56
C ALA A 235 -6.91 4.97 23.46
N HIS A 236 -5.64 5.07 23.09
CA HIS A 236 -4.58 5.48 24.02
C HIS A 236 -3.72 6.65 23.53
N SER A 237 -3.84 7.11 22.28
CA SER A 237 -3.03 8.23 21.80
C SER A 237 -3.33 9.50 22.60
N THR A 238 -2.27 10.17 23.05
CA THR A 238 -2.37 11.48 23.73
C THR A 238 -2.21 12.66 22.75
N ASP A 239 -1.73 12.41 21.53
CA ASP A 239 -1.59 13.46 20.52
C ASP A 239 -2.96 13.84 19.92
N ALA A 240 -3.31 15.11 20.04
CA ALA A 240 -4.60 15.63 19.59
C ALA A 240 -4.81 15.50 18.08
N ARG A 241 -3.74 15.53 17.27
CA ARG A 241 -3.82 15.40 15.79
C ARG A 241 -4.18 13.97 15.40
N VAL A 242 -3.55 12.98 16.05
CA VAL A 242 -3.85 11.56 15.86
C VAL A 242 -5.29 11.27 16.26
N ARG A 243 -5.73 11.72 17.43
CA ARG A 243 -7.11 11.54 17.91
C ARG A 243 -8.10 12.18 16.95
N ARG A 244 -7.90 13.46 16.58
CA ARG A 244 -8.77 14.18 15.62
C ARG A 244 -8.89 13.43 14.29
N PHE A 245 -7.80 12.87 13.79
CA PHE A 245 -7.82 12.09 12.55
C PHE A 245 -8.63 10.81 12.74
N LEU A 246 -8.35 10.02 13.76
CA LEU A 246 -8.97 8.71 13.98
C LEU A 246 -10.46 8.80 14.39
N THR A 247 -10.91 9.95 14.96
CA THR A 247 -12.32 10.20 15.30
C THR A 247 -13.07 10.99 14.25
N ARG A 248 -12.46 11.37 13.11
CA ARG A 248 -13.00 12.32 12.12
C ARG A 248 -13.43 13.66 12.73
N GLY A 249 -12.77 14.08 13.81
CA GLY A 249 -13.14 15.30 14.52
C GLY A 249 -14.42 15.21 15.35
N ALA A 250 -14.97 14.01 15.58
CA ALA A 250 -16.19 13.81 16.37
C ALA A 250 -16.03 14.09 17.90
N GLU A 251 -14.79 14.17 18.39
CA GLU A 251 -14.52 14.72 19.72
C GLU A 251 -14.52 16.25 19.62
N GLY A 252 -15.64 16.87 20.02
CA GLY A 252 -15.77 18.33 20.11
C GLY A 252 -14.62 18.91 20.93
N ASP A 253 -14.13 20.06 20.49
CA ASP A 253 -13.21 20.92 21.23
C ASP A 253 -13.78 21.16 22.67
N PRO A 254 -13.14 20.66 23.75
CA PRO A 254 -13.61 20.96 25.10
C PRO A 254 -13.39 22.42 25.51
N GLY A 255 -12.98 23.29 24.55
CA GLY A 255 -12.64 24.70 24.75
C GLY A 255 -13.56 25.73 24.11
N GLY A 256 -14.70 25.35 23.53
CA GLY A 256 -15.71 26.31 23.03
C GLY A 256 -16.35 27.06 24.19
N ARG A 257 -15.72 28.15 24.64
CA ARG A 257 -16.33 29.14 25.56
C ARG A 257 -17.65 29.60 24.99
N ALA A 258 -18.71 29.30 25.74
CA ALA A 258 -19.90 30.11 25.73
C ALA A 258 -19.52 31.53 26.21
N ASP A 259 -19.40 32.49 25.31
CA ASP A 259 -19.50 33.89 25.63
C ASP A 259 -20.81 34.40 25.04
N GLY A 260 -21.63 34.99 25.92
CA GLY A 260 -22.99 35.36 25.92
C GLY A 260 -23.49 36.38 24.88
#